data_8d80a65aea0d28f62807abaa27bf64e4
#
_entry.id   8d80a65aea0d28f62807abaa27bf64e4
#
_cell.length_a   1.000
_cell.length_b   1.000
_cell.length_c   1.000
_cell.angle_alpha   90.00
_cell.angle_beta   90.00
_cell.angle_gamma   90.00
#
_symmetry.space_group_name_H-M   'P 1'
#
loop_
_entity.id
_entity.type
_entity.pdbx_description
1 polymer ?
#
loop_
_entity_poly.entity_id
_entity_poly.type
_entity_poly.pdbx_seq_one_letter_code
_entity_poly.pdbx_strand_id
1 'polypeptide(L)'
;MRKESLNRSILKLAIPNIISNITVPLLGFVDMMLMGHQDSVAYIGAIGLGGTIFSVMYSIFSFMRAGTTGFTAQAYGANDRAEMAYSLYRSLCIALIATVLVLSLQGPVEWLSMKLLHGSEEVLAYTATYFRVRIWAAPAVLCLYAFNGWYIGMQNTTIPMIIAILTNVVNIILSIIFVNAMGMGVTGVALGTVIAQYCGLLTAIVFLFTKFRHYLVPIRRVLLMQADKLKRFFKVNADFMIRSILLVLSIAFFNNQSAKLGDDMLAVNMILMQFFYIFSYFTDGFAYAGEALVGRFTGAHDPKQLRQTVKLLFLWGFFIALPFTVLYALFPDWFISLVSDQPGIIPMAQPYHIYLAAIPLITFAAFLWDGVYIGATAARAIRNTMLISAVGVFLPATLLLMPRFGNHGLWIAFLLFMVARGLSMTLMAKKAVFSAK
;
A
#
# COMPACT_ATOMS: atom_id res chain seq x y z
N MET A 1 1.85 34.69 -7.31
CA MET A 1 2.22 33.30 -7.55
C MET A 1 1.70 32.88 -8.92
N ARG A 2 2.57 32.47 -9.86
CA ARG A 2 2.12 31.89 -11.13
C ARG A 2 1.23 30.66 -10.85
N LYS A 3 0.03 30.63 -11.43
CA LYS A 3 -0.86 29.46 -11.37
C LYS A 3 -0.10 28.28 -12.00
N GLU A 4 0.43 27.40 -11.16
CA GLU A 4 1.06 26.16 -11.65
C GLU A 4 0.02 25.37 -12.44
N SER A 5 0.36 24.86 -13.63
CA SER A 5 -0.59 24.08 -14.40
C SER A 5 -0.96 22.81 -13.61
N LEU A 6 -2.22 22.42 -13.65
CA LEU A 6 -2.71 21.26 -12.90
C LEU A 6 -1.96 19.97 -13.24
N ASN A 7 -1.56 19.80 -14.52
CA ASN A 7 -0.71 18.70 -14.95
C ASN A 7 0.63 18.68 -14.23
N ARG A 8 1.28 19.84 -14.07
CA ARG A 8 2.54 19.94 -13.35
C ARG A 8 2.37 19.60 -11.88
N SER A 9 1.27 20.02 -11.26
CA SER A 9 0.96 19.67 -9.87
C SER A 9 0.74 18.17 -9.69
N ILE A 10 0.03 17.50 -10.64
CA ILE A 10 -0.17 16.06 -10.63
C ILE A 10 1.17 15.34 -10.71
N LEU A 11 2.01 15.65 -11.71
CA LEU A 11 3.30 15.00 -11.89
C LEU A 11 4.27 15.24 -10.73
N LYS A 12 4.30 16.45 -10.17
CA LYS A 12 5.11 16.80 -9.00
C LYS A 12 4.76 15.98 -7.77
N LEU A 13 3.51 15.57 -7.63
CA LEU A 13 3.06 14.70 -6.55
C LEU A 13 3.18 13.21 -6.90
N ALA A 14 2.93 12.83 -8.15
CA ALA A 14 2.95 11.43 -8.56
C ALA A 14 4.36 10.84 -8.66
N ILE A 15 5.30 11.56 -9.30
CA ILE A 15 6.66 11.04 -9.57
C ILE A 15 7.42 10.65 -8.28
N PRO A 16 7.46 11.48 -7.21
CA PRO A 16 8.12 11.07 -5.97
C PRO A 16 7.47 9.84 -5.33
N ASN A 17 6.14 9.70 -5.41
CA ASN A 17 5.44 8.53 -4.88
C ASN A 17 5.75 7.26 -5.68
N ILE A 18 5.83 7.34 -7.02
CA ILE A 18 6.27 6.22 -7.86
C ILE A 18 7.66 5.76 -7.44
N ILE A 19 8.60 6.69 -7.30
CA ILE A 19 9.96 6.38 -6.86
C ILE A 19 9.95 5.69 -5.50
N SER A 20 9.17 6.20 -4.53
CA SER A 20 9.02 5.57 -3.22
C SER A 20 8.50 4.13 -3.32
N ASN A 21 7.46 3.90 -4.11
CA ASN A 21 6.82 2.60 -4.24
C ASN A 21 7.75 1.55 -4.87
N ILE A 22 8.56 1.95 -5.86
CA ILE A 22 9.53 1.07 -6.51
C ILE A 22 10.67 0.66 -5.57
N THR A 23 11.03 1.49 -4.59
CA THR A 23 12.11 1.15 -3.64
C THR A 23 11.72 0.06 -2.64
N VAL A 24 10.44 -0.19 -2.41
CA VAL A 24 9.96 -1.21 -1.44
C VAL A 24 10.32 -2.64 -1.86
N PRO A 25 10.01 -3.10 -3.09
CA PRO A 25 10.40 -4.44 -3.55
C PRO A 25 11.93 -4.64 -3.58
N LEU A 26 12.68 -3.58 -3.89
CA LEU A 26 14.15 -3.64 -3.93
C LEU A 26 14.74 -4.00 -2.57
N LEU A 27 14.17 -3.51 -1.48
CA LEU A 27 14.61 -3.84 -0.13
C LEU A 27 14.45 -5.33 0.16
N GLY A 28 13.27 -5.89 -0.12
CA GLY A 28 13.02 -7.33 0.07
C GLY A 28 13.97 -8.20 -0.75
N PHE A 29 14.29 -7.79 -1.99
CA PHE A 29 15.25 -8.48 -2.83
C PHE A 29 16.66 -8.46 -2.23
N VAL A 30 17.13 -7.33 -1.73
CA VAL A 30 18.44 -7.21 -1.09
C VAL A 30 18.53 -8.07 0.18
N ASP A 31 17.49 -8.05 1.02
CA ASP A 31 17.45 -8.87 2.24
C ASP A 31 17.50 -10.38 1.89
N MET A 32 16.78 -10.82 0.86
CA MET A 32 16.84 -12.21 0.39
C MET A 32 18.21 -12.57 -0.19
N MET A 33 18.82 -11.67 -0.96
CA MET A 33 20.14 -11.87 -1.54
C MET A 33 21.21 -11.98 -0.45
N LEU A 34 21.16 -11.16 0.59
CA LEU A 34 22.08 -11.23 1.73
C LEU A 34 21.98 -12.58 2.45
N MET A 35 20.76 -13.09 2.63
CA MET A 35 20.56 -14.38 3.29
C MET A 35 20.88 -15.57 2.39
N GLY A 36 20.77 -15.41 1.08
CA GLY A 36 21.16 -16.44 0.11
C GLY A 36 22.65 -16.77 0.09
N HIS A 37 23.47 -15.88 0.64
CA HIS A 37 24.93 -16.07 0.76
C HIS A 37 25.38 -16.53 2.17
N GLN A 38 24.43 -16.85 3.06
CA GLN A 38 24.70 -17.36 4.40
C GLN A 38 24.65 -18.90 4.44
N ASP A 39 25.18 -19.49 5.51
CA ASP A 39 25.39 -20.95 5.67
C ASP A 39 24.10 -21.77 5.73
N SER A 40 22.94 -21.17 6.00
CA SER A 40 21.67 -21.90 6.12
C SER A 40 20.60 -21.37 5.16
N VAL A 41 20.06 -22.25 4.33
CA VAL A 41 18.90 -21.98 3.46
C VAL A 41 17.65 -21.62 4.30
N ALA A 42 17.59 -22.06 5.56
CA ALA A 42 16.50 -21.76 6.48
C ALA A 42 16.35 -20.25 6.75
N TYR A 43 17.43 -19.47 6.63
CA TYR A 43 17.38 -18.00 6.80
C TYR A 43 16.54 -17.31 5.73
N ILE A 44 16.62 -17.77 4.47
CA ILE A 44 15.79 -17.23 3.38
C ILE A 44 14.30 -17.47 3.68
N GLY A 45 13.98 -18.72 4.06
CA GLY A 45 12.62 -19.10 4.43
C GLY A 45 12.09 -18.26 5.60
N ALA A 46 12.91 -18.06 6.64
CA ALA A 46 12.56 -17.29 7.82
C ALA A 46 12.25 -15.82 7.53
N ILE A 47 13.06 -15.15 6.69
CA ILE A 47 12.82 -13.75 6.29
C ILE A 47 11.59 -13.65 5.40
N GLY A 48 11.38 -14.60 4.49
CA GLY A 48 10.19 -14.65 3.64
C GLY A 48 8.90 -14.78 4.46
N LEU A 49 8.85 -15.77 5.38
CA LEU A 49 7.70 -15.96 6.26
C LEU A 49 7.51 -14.78 7.22
N GLY A 50 8.58 -14.31 7.86
CA GLY A 50 8.55 -13.14 8.73
C GLY A 50 8.11 -11.88 8.01
N GLY A 51 8.60 -11.64 6.79
CA GLY A 51 8.18 -10.55 5.92
C GLY A 51 6.67 -10.59 5.61
N THR A 52 6.13 -11.77 5.36
CA THR A 52 4.69 -12.00 5.13
C THR A 52 3.86 -11.62 6.36
N ILE A 53 4.27 -12.03 7.57
CA ILE A 53 3.57 -11.68 8.82
C ILE A 53 3.47 -10.15 8.96
N PHE A 54 4.59 -9.44 8.81
CA PHE A 54 4.62 -7.98 8.96
C PHE A 54 3.89 -7.26 7.82
N SER A 55 3.95 -7.78 6.59
CA SER A 55 3.21 -7.23 5.45
C SER A 55 1.69 -7.27 5.71
N VAL A 56 1.16 -8.40 6.15
CA VAL A 56 -0.26 -8.55 6.50
C VAL A 56 -0.62 -7.64 7.67
N MET A 57 0.18 -7.68 8.75
CA MET A 57 -0.06 -6.88 9.95
C MET A 57 -0.10 -5.37 9.65
N TYR A 58 0.89 -4.84 8.93
CA TYR A 58 0.95 -3.41 8.63
C TYR A 58 -0.06 -2.98 7.57
N SER A 59 -0.46 -3.88 6.66
CA SER A 59 -1.52 -3.58 5.67
C SER A 59 -2.85 -3.23 6.35
N ILE A 60 -3.16 -3.87 7.49
CA ILE A 60 -4.35 -3.55 8.29
C ILE A 60 -4.32 -2.08 8.76
N PHE A 61 -3.15 -1.56 9.12
CA PHE A 61 -2.98 -0.18 9.61
C PHE A 61 -2.77 0.86 8.50
N SER A 62 -2.69 0.46 7.23
CA SER A 62 -2.50 1.38 6.09
C SER A 62 -3.60 2.46 5.97
N PHE A 63 -4.78 2.21 6.56
CA PHE A 63 -5.87 3.18 6.65
C PHE A 63 -5.45 4.48 7.36
N MET A 64 -4.48 4.41 8.29
CA MET A 64 -4.00 5.58 9.03
C MET A 64 -3.38 6.61 8.07
N ARG A 65 -2.57 6.15 7.11
CA ARG A 65 -2.00 7.02 6.07
C ARG A 65 -3.12 7.65 5.24
N ALA A 66 -4.04 6.82 4.71
CA ALA A 66 -5.12 7.27 3.84
C ALA A 66 -6.06 8.29 4.53
N GLY A 67 -6.49 7.98 5.76
CA GLY A 67 -7.33 8.88 6.54
C GLY A 67 -6.64 10.21 6.84
N THR A 68 -5.38 10.15 7.27
CA THR A 68 -4.60 11.37 7.55
C THR A 68 -4.42 12.22 6.30
N THR A 69 -4.12 11.60 5.12
CA THR A 69 -4.01 12.31 3.85
C THR A 69 -5.31 13.06 3.53
N GLY A 70 -6.46 12.38 3.57
CA GLY A 70 -7.73 12.98 3.20
C GLY A 70 -8.12 14.16 4.09
N PHE A 71 -8.03 14.00 5.43
CA PHE A 71 -8.36 15.10 6.36
C PHE A 71 -7.38 16.27 6.24
N THR A 72 -6.08 16.01 6.14
CA THR A 72 -5.06 17.05 6.02
C THR A 72 -5.21 17.80 4.70
N ALA A 73 -5.45 17.12 3.58
CA ALA A 73 -5.61 17.74 2.28
C ALA A 73 -6.86 18.65 2.22
N GLN A 74 -7.97 18.25 2.87
CA GLN A 74 -9.15 19.09 2.99
C GLN A 74 -8.89 20.31 3.87
N ALA A 75 -8.23 20.14 5.01
CA ALA A 75 -7.83 21.26 5.87
C ALA A 75 -6.89 22.23 5.14
N TYR A 76 -5.96 21.69 4.33
CA TYR A 76 -5.07 22.49 3.50
C TYR A 76 -5.85 23.32 2.45
N GLY A 77 -6.82 22.69 1.78
CA GLY A 77 -7.70 23.39 0.83
C GLY A 77 -8.54 24.49 1.47
N ALA A 78 -9.02 24.25 2.68
CA ALA A 78 -9.79 25.21 3.47
C ALA A 78 -8.94 26.32 4.13
N ASN A 79 -7.60 26.26 4.01
CA ASN A 79 -6.65 27.12 4.74
C ASN A 79 -6.81 27.07 6.28
N ASP A 80 -7.33 25.96 6.82
CA ASP A 80 -7.51 25.77 8.25
C ASP A 80 -6.21 25.19 8.87
N ARG A 81 -5.31 26.09 9.33
CA ARG A 81 -4.05 25.71 9.96
C ARG A 81 -4.22 24.88 11.22
N ALA A 82 -5.26 25.14 12.00
CA ALA A 82 -5.52 24.39 13.20
C ALA A 82 -5.86 22.92 12.86
N GLU A 83 -6.78 22.73 11.92
CA GLU A 83 -7.19 21.39 11.51
C GLU A 83 -6.06 20.61 10.78
N MET A 84 -5.18 21.30 10.02
CA MET A 84 -3.97 20.67 9.48
C MET A 84 -3.09 20.08 10.59
N ALA A 85 -2.82 20.85 11.67
CA ALA A 85 -2.02 20.36 12.80
C ALA A 85 -2.77 19.26 13.60
N TYR A 86 -4.04 19.45 13.90
CA TYR A 86 -4.84 18.48 14.65
C TYR A 86 -5.06 17.17 13.90
N SER A 87 -5.08 17.17 12.57
CA SER A 87 -5.05 15.97 11.74
C SER A 87 -3.82 15.10 12.06
N LEU A 88 -2.64 15.71 12.12
CA LEU A 88 -1.40 15.02 12.49
C LEU A 88 -1.47 14.52 13.95
N TYR A 89 -1.85 15.38 14.88
CA TYR A 89 -1.87 15.03 16.32
C TYR A 89 -2.82 13.88 16.61
N ARG A 90 -4.04 13.88 16.04
CA ARG A 90 -5.00 12.76 16.18
C ARG A 90 -4.45 11.48 15.56
N SER A 91 -3.82 11.57 14.39
CA SER A 91 -3.22 10.41 13.74
C SER A 91 -2.06 9.82 14.53
N LEU A 92 -1.20 10.67 15.12
CA LEU A 92 -0.12 10.22 16.00
C LEU A 92 -0.66 9.58 17.29
N CYS A 93 -1.74 10.14 17.89
CA CYS A 93 -2.37 9.50 19.04
C CYS A 93 -2.89 8.10 18.70
N ILE A 94 -3.52 7.94 17.52
CA ILE A 94 -3.98 6.62 17.07
C ILE A 94 -2.79 5.69 16.79
N ALA A 95 -1.71 6.19 16.19
CA ALA A 95 -0.49 5.42 15.96
C ALA A 95 0.10 4.89 17.28
N LEU A 96 0.14 5.72 18.31
CA LEU A 96 0.61 5.31 19.63
C LEU A 96 -0.31 4.26 20.29
N ILE A 97 -1.63 4.45 20.21
CA ILE A 97 -2.60 3.46 20.72
C ILE A 97 -2.45 2.14 19.97
N ALA A 98 -2.36 2.19 18.62
CA ALA A 98 -2.14 1.01 17.79
C ALA A 98 -0.79 0.33 18.11
N THR A 99 0.26 1.10 18.38
CA THR A 99 1.55 0.59 18.84
C THR A 99 1.43 -0.20 20.15
N VAL A 100 0.76 0.37 21.14
CA VAL A 100 0.53 -0.32 22.43
C VAL A 100 -0.24 -1.61 22.20
N LEU A 101 -1.28 -1.58 21.34
CA LEU A 101 -2.07 -2.77 21.00
C LEU A 101 -1.20 -3.85 20.33
N VAL A 102 -0.41 -3.49 19.30
CA VAL A 102 0.45 -4.42 18.56
C VAL A 102 1.50 -5.05 19.50
N LEU A 103 2.16 -4.24 20.33
CA LEU A 103 3.17 -4.73 21.26
C LEU A 103 2.55 -5.58 22.40
N SER A 104 1.35 -5.26 22.87
CA SER A 104 0.66 -6.07 23.87
C SER A 104 0.19 -7.42 23.33
N LEU A 105 -0.16 -7.47 22.05
CA LEU A 105 -0.62 -8.68 21.37
C LEU A 105 0.49 -9.47 20.66
N GLN A 106 1.77 -9.09 20.83
CA GLN A 106 2.88 -9.72 20.12
C GLN A 106 2.94 -11.24 20.36
N GLY A 107 2.75 -11.71 21.59
CA GLY A 107 2.76 -13.14 21.93
C GLY A 107 1.64 -13.93 21.23
N PRO A 108 0.37 -13.54 21.38
CA PRO A 108 -0.73 -14.15 20.63
C PRO A 108 -0.54 -14.12 19.10
N VAL A 109 -0.03 -13.01 18.54
CA VAL A 109 0.23 -12.88 17.09
C VAL A 109 1.35 -13.82 16.67
N GLU A 110 2.46 -13.89 17.40
CA GLU A 110 3.55 -14.83 17.15
C GLU A 110 3.03 -16.28 17.17
N TRP A 111 2.34 -16.67 18.24
CA TRP A 111 1.79 -18.03 18.38
C TRP A 111 0.86 -18.40 17.23
N LEU A 112 -0.08 -17.52 16.87
CA LEU A 112 -1.01 -17.76 15.77
C LEU A 112 -0.29 -17.85 14.44
N SER A 113 0.68 -16.96 14.20
CA SER A 113 1.46 -16.95 12.97
C SER A 113 2.27 -18.24 12.79
N MET A 114 2.96 -18.69 13.85
CA MET A 114 3.72 -19.95 13.80
C MET A 114 2.83 -21.17 13.61
N LYS A 115 1.58 -21.14 14.08
CA LYS A 115 0.61 -22.22 13.88
C LYS A 115 0.02 -22.26 12.47
N LEU A 116 -0.14 -21.10 11.83
CA LEU A 116 -0.73 -20.98 10.49
C LEU A 116 0.31 -21.16 9.37
N LEU A 117 1.56 -20.87 9.64
CA LEU A 117 2.65 -20.99 8.68
C LEU A 117 3.19 -22.42 8.63
N HIS A 118 3.56 -22.85 7.43
CA HIS A 118 4.16 -24.16 7.20
C HIS A 118 5.64 -23.96 6.86
N GLY A 119 6.51 -24.70 7.53
CA GLY A 119 7.95 -24.67 7.34
C GLY A 119 8.61 -25.73 8.24
N SER A 120 9.90 -26.00 8.01
CA SER A 120 10.69 -26.85 8.92
C SER A 120 10.77 -26.20 10.32
N GLU A 121 11.03 -26.99 11.35
CA GLU A 121 11.21 -26.49 12.72
C GLU A 121 12.29 -25.40 12.79
N GLU A 122 13.37 -25.57 12.04
CA GLU A 122 14.46 -24.59 11.95
C GLU A 122 13.99 -23.26 11.34
N VAL A 123 13.27 -23.29 10.22
CA VAL A 123 12.70 -22.10 9.58
C VAL A 123 11.74 -21.37 10.51
N LEU A 124 10.86 -22.09 11.20
CA LEU A 124 9.91 -21.50 12.14
C LEU A 124 10.62 -20.89 13.36
N ALA A 125 11.68 -21.51 13.89
CA ALA A 125 12.47 -20.97 14.98
C ALA A 125 13.15 -19.64 14.62
N TYR A 126 13.75 -19.57 13.41
CA TYR A 126 14.33 -18.32 12.90
C TYR A 126 13.26 -17.27 12.58
N THR A 127 12.09 -17.67 12.08
CA THR A 127 10.96 -16.77 11.87
C THR A 127 10.48 -16.14 13.18
N ALA A 128 10.39 -16.93 14.26
CA ALA A 128 10.03 -16.43 15.57
C ALA A 128 11.09 -15.45 16.11
N THR A 129 12.37 -15.76 15.93
CA THR A 129 13.47 -14.85 16.30
C THR A 129 13.39 -13.53 15.53
N TYR A 130 13.19 -13.60 14.21
CA TYR A 130 13.01 -12.43 13.36
C TYR A 130 11.80 -11.59 13.82
N PHE A 131 10.67 -12.24 14.12
CA PHE A 131 9.45 -11.58 14.57
C PHE A 131 9.68 -10.81 15.88
N ARG A 132 10.29 -11.46 16.88
CA ARG A 132 10.53 -10.86 18.21
C ARG A 132 11.42 -9.61 18.17
N VAL A 133 12.36 -9.56 17.23
CA VAL A 133 13.21 -8.39 17.02
C VAL A 133 12.47 -7.33 16.21
N ARG A 134 11.92 -7.71 15.06
CA ARG A 134 11.33 -6.76 14.11
C ARG A 134 10.05 -6.09 14.62
N ILE A 135 9.33 -6.72 15.55
CA ILE A 135 8.09 -6.14 16.13
C ILE A 135 8.34 -4.78 16.79
N TRP A 136 9.54 -4.53 17.28
CA TRP A 136 9.94 -3.25 17.87
C TRP A 136 10.06 -2.10 16.86
N ALA A 137 9.96 -2.38 15.56
CA ALA A 137 9.79 -1.34 14.55
C ALA A 137 8.36 -0.75 14.51
N ALA A 138 7.36 -1.42 15.11
CA ALA A 138 5.96 -1.01 15.04
C ALA A 138 5.71 0.44 15.46
N PRO A 139 6.30 0.98 16.55
CA PRO A 139 6.15 2.39 16.91
C PRO A 139 6.54 3.34 15.77
N ALA A 140 7.70 3.07 15.16
CA ALA A 140 8.21 3.90 14.07
C ALA A 140 7.35 3.77 12.80
N VAL A 141 6.99 2.55 12.39
CA VAL A 141 6.19 2.29 11.19
C VAL A 141 4.82 2.94 11.29
N LEU A 142 4.12 2.78 12.42
CA LEU A 142 2.77 3.33 12.60
C LEU A 142 2.78 4.86 12.67
N CYS A 143 3.79 5.46 13.32
CA CYS A 143 3.98 6.91 13.30
C CYS A 143 4.32 7.40 11.88
N LEU A 144 5.13 6.67 11.12
CA LEU A 144 5.44 7.01 9.73
C LEU A 144 4.21 6.98 8.83
N TYR A 145 3.23 6.10 9.06
CA TYR A 145 1.95 6.18 8.34
C TYR A 145 1.25 7.52 8.59
N ALA A 146 1.20 7.99 9.84
CA ALA A 146 0.62 9.29 10.16
C ALA A 146 1.39 10.43 9.49
N PHE A 147 2.72 10.45 9.58
CA PHE A 147 3.57 11.48 8.97
C PHE A 147 3.47 11.49 7.44
N ASN A 148 3.60 10.33 6.80
CA ASN A 148 3.50 10.21 5.34
C ASN A 148 2.14 10.68 4.84
N GLY A 149 1.04 10.27 5.51
CA GLY A 149 -0.30 10.74 5.19
C GLY A 149 -0.42 12.26 5.34
N TRP A 150 0.14 12.80 6.39
CA TRP A 150 0.12 14.25 6.64
C TRP A 150 0.91 15.01 5.58
N TYR A 151 2.14 14.60 5.24
CA TYR A 151 2.95 15.26 4.22
C TYR A 151 2.29 15.24 2.83
N ILE A 152 1.71 14.10 2.44
CA ILE A 152 0.95 13.99 1.19
C ILE A 152 -0.23 14.96 1.21
N GLY A 153 -0.99 15.01 2.31
CA GLY A 153 -2.09 15.96 2.51
C GLY A 153 -1.64 17.42 2.46
N MET A 154 -0.45 17.74 2.96
CA MET A 154 0.21 19.04 2.86
C MET A 154 0.77 19.33 1.46
N GLN A 155 0.38 18.58 0.44
CA GLN A 155 0.82 18.71 -0.96
C GLN A 155 2.32 18.49 -1.16
N ASN A 156 2.95 17.68 -0.32
CA ASN A 156 4.38 17.40 -0.39
C ASN A 156 4.64 15.88 -0.34
N THR A 157 4.97 15.31 -1.49
CA THR A 157 5.31 13.89 -1.64
C THR A 157 6.82 13.63 -1.70
N THR A 158 7.61 14.71 -1.84
CA THR A 158 9.07 14.61 -1.86
C THR A 158 9.62 14.19 -0.49
N ILE A 159 9.02 14.65 0.61
CA ILE A 159 9.47 14.26 1.95
C ILE A 159 9.21 12.77 2.22
N PRO A 160 8.00 12.21 2.01
CA PRO A 160 7.80 10.76 2.05
C PRO A 160 8.78 9.95 1.19
N MET A 161 9.10 10.43 -0.02
CA MET A 161 10.11 9.81 -0.88
C MET A 161 11.50 9.81 -0.23
N ILE A 162 11.95 10.95 0.30
CA ILE A 162 13.25 11.04 0.97
C ILE A 162 13.29 10.10 2.18
N ILE A 163 12.22 10.07 2.99
CA ILE A 163 12.11 9.17 4.14
C ILE A 163 12.22 7.71 3.69
N ALA A 164 11.49 7.30 2.65
CA ALA A 164 11.51 5.94 2.13
C ALA A 164 12.90 5.54 1.63
N ILE A 165 13.54 6.38 0.79
CA ILE A 165 14.88 6.13 0.27
C ILE A 165 15.90 6.03 1.41
N LEU A 166 15.88 6.99 2.35
CA LEU A 166 16.81 6.98 3.48
C LEU A 166 16.64 5.73 4.35
N THR A 167 15.39 5.38 4.67
CA THR A 167 15.08 4.17 5.44
C THR A 167 15.62 2.92 4.74
N ASN A 168 15.41 2.79 3.42
CA ASN A 168 15.88 1.65 2.66
C ASN A 168 17.42 1.60 2.58
N VAL A 169 18.08 2.74 2.33
CA VAL A 169 19.55 2.81 2.29
C VAL A 169 20.15 2.46 3.66
N VAL A 170 19.64 3.03 4.74
CA VAL A 170 20.09 2.72 6.09
C VAL A 170 19.87 1.23 6.42
N ASN A 171 18.71 0.69 6.06
CA ASN A 171 18.43 -0.73 6.24
C ASN A 171 19.46 -1.61 5.52
N ILE A 172 19.70 -1.38 4.24
CA ILE A 172 20.67 -2.15 3.43
C ILE A 172 22.06 -2.10 4.06
N ILE A 173 22.55 -0.90 4.40
CA ILE A 173 23.87 -0.74 5.00
C ILE A 173 23.97 -1.48 6.34
N LEU A 174 22.97 -1.33 7.22
CA LEU A 174 22.98 -1.98 8.52
C LEU A 174 22.81 -3.51 8.41
N SER A 175 21.96 -3.99 7.50
CA SER A 175 21.82 -5.42 7.24
C SER A 175 23.14 -6.03 6.77
N ILE A 176 23.86 -5.40 5.85
CA ILE A 176 25.19 -5.83 5.40
C ILE A 176 26.18 -5.89 6.58
N ILE A 177 26.24 -4.83 7.40
CA ILE A 177 27.16 -4.76 8.56
C ILE A 177 26.81 -5.86 9.57
N PHE A 178 25.56 -5.99 9.99
CA PHE A 178 25.15 -6.91 11.03
C PHE A 178 25.25 -8.38 10.58
N VAL A 179 24.96 -8.67 9.32
CA VAL A 179 25.03 -10.02 8.79
C VAL A 179 26.47 -10.42 8.46
N ASN A 180 27.19 -9.61 7.66
CA ASN A 180 28.50 -10.02 7.14
C ASN A 180 29.65 -9.71 8.10
N ALA A 181 29.63 -8.54 8.78
CA ALA A 181 30.72 -8.18 9.68
C ALA A 181 30.54 -8.68 11.11
N MET A 182 29.27 -8.80 11.57
CA MET A 182 28.96 -9.21 12.94
C MET A 182 28.40 -10.65 13.06
N GLY A 183 28.11 -11.32 11.95
CA GLY A 183 27.63 -12.70 11.94
C GLY A 183 26.23 -12.89 12.58
N MET A 184 25.39 -11.86 12.62
CA MET A 184 24.12 -11.89 13.36
C MET A 184 22.99 -12.64 12.62
N GLY A 185 23.20 -13.07 11.38
CA GLY A 185 22.20 -13.79 10.59
C GLY A 185 20.85 -13.09 10.51
N VAL A 186 19.77 -13.82 10.72
CA VAL A 186 18.38 -13.31 10.66
C VAL A 186 18.13 -12.18 11.65
N THR A 187 18.74 -12.23 12.83
CA THR A 187 18.62 -11.16 13.86
C THR A 187 19.19 -9.84 13.35
N GLY A 188 20.31 -9.92 12.59
CA GLY A 188 20.96 -8.74 12.01
C GLY A 188 20.08 -8.00 11.02
N VAL A 189 19.40 -8.72 10.11
CA VAL A 189 18.44 -8.14 9.17
C VAL A 189 17.25 -7.50 9.91
N ALA A 190 16.70 -8.20 10.90
CA ALA A 190 15.60 -7.67 11.71
C ALA A 190 16.00 -6.39 12.44
N LEU A 191 17.17 -6.35 13.09
CA LEU A 191 17.66 -5.19 13.81
C LEU A 191 18.00 -4.03 12.88
N GLY A 192 18.59 -4.29 11.71
CA GLY A 192 18.83 -3.31 10.66
C GLY A 192 17.52 -2.62 10.24
N THR A 193 16.46 -3.42 10.06
CA THR A 193 15.12 -2.89 9.75
C THR A 193 14.58 -2.02 10.87
N VAL A 194 14.69 -2.44 12.13
CA VAL A 194 14.22 -1.64 13.28
C VAL A 194 14.91 -0.28 13.31
N ILE A 195 16.23 -0.25 13.27
CA ILE A 195 17.01 0.99 13.33
C ILE A 195 16.67 1.89 12.13
N ALA A 196 16.57 1.32 10.93
CA ALA A 196 16.22 2.07 9.72
C ALA A 196 14.85 2.75 9.84
N GLN A 197 13.84 2.08 10.40
CA GLN A 197 12.52 2.66 10.61
C GLN A 197 12.55 3.83 11.60
N TYR A 198 13.33 3.74 12.67
CA TYR A 198 13.52 4.85 13.60
C TYR A 198 14.30 6.01 12.97
N CYS A 199 15.29 5.75 12.12
CA CYS A 199 15.95 6.79 11.32
C CYS A 199 14.96 7.50 10.39
N GLY A 200 14.06 6.76 9.75
CA GLY A 200 12.97 7.31 8.96
C GLY A 200 12.03 8.20 9.78
N LEU A 201 11.63 7.73 10.97
CA LEU A 201 10.79 8.51 11.88
C LEU A 201 11.50 9.81 12.35
N LEU A 202 12.78 9.71 12.72
CA LEU A 202 13.55 10.89 13.08
C LEU A 202 13.61 11.89 11.93
N THR A 203 13.82 11.42 10.71
CA THR A 203 13.82 12.25 9.50
C THR A 203 12.48 12.96 9.31
N ALA A 204 11.36 12.24 9.50
CA ALA A 204 10.03 12.84 9.45
C ALA A 204 9.88 13.97 10.48
N ILE A 205 10.31 13.73 11.72
CA ILE A 205 10.26 14.73 12.79
C ILE A 205 11.15 15.95 12.46
N VAL A 206 12.35 15.73 11.95
CA VAL A 206 13.25 16.82 11.53
C VAL A 206 12.60 17.70 10.46
N PHE A 207 12.01 17.10 9.43
CA PHE A 207 11.29 17.87 8.40
C PHE A 207 10.08 18.62 8.96
N LEU A 208 9.37 18.05 9.93
CA LEU A 208 8.27 18.75 10.60
C LEU A 208 8.73 20.05 11.24
N PHE A 209 9.81 20.01 12.03
CA PHE A 209 10.28 21.17 12.74
C PHE A 209 11.10 22.16 11.89
N THR A 210 11.74 21.71 10.80
CA THR A 210 12.53 22.59 9.92
C THR A 210 11.68 23.27 8.86
N LYS A 211 10.79 22.53 8.17
CA LYS A 211 10.00 23.04 7.03
C LYS A 211 8.56 23.38 7.35
N PHE A 212 7.94 22.69 8.32
CA PHE A 212 6.51 22.79 8.58
C PHE A 212 6.16 23.34 9.97
N ARG A 213 7.16 23.82 10.74
CA ARG A 213 6.94 24.38 12.08
C ARG A 213 5.87 25.46 12.12
N HIS A 214 5.78 26.28 11.07
CA HIS A 214 4.80 27.36 11.00
C HIS A 214 3.34 26.89 10.88
N TYR A 215 3.10 25.61 10.51
CA TYR A 215 1.75 25.03 10.52
C TYR A 215 1.38 24.43 11.88
N LEU A 216 2.35 24.21 12.77
CA LEU A 216 2.07 23.66 14.09
C LEU A 216 1.38 24.70 14.96
N VAL A 217 0.36 24.26 15.69
CA VAL A 217 -0.36 25.06 16.67
C VAL A 217 -0.21 24.43 18.05
N PRO A 218 -0.29 25.21 19.16
CA PRO A 218 -0.27 24.64 20.50
C PRO A 218 -1.34 23.60 20.70
N ILE A 219 -1.00 22.48 21.33
CA ILE A 219 -1.94 21.40 21.61
C ILE A 219 -2.90 21.87 22.70
N ARG A 220 -4.16 22.06 22.31
CA ARG A 220 -5.26 22.32 23.26
C ARG A 220 -6.11 21.07 23.37
N ARG A 221 -6.18 20.48 24.58
CA ARG A 221 -6.93 19.25 24.84
C ARG A 221 -8.38 19.33 24.33
N VAL A 222 -9.03 20.46 24.53
CA VAL A 222 -10.42 20.69 24.06
C VAL A 222 -10.56 20.54 22.54
N LEU A 223 -9.59 21.05 21.75
CA LEU A 223 -9.62 20.98 20.29
C LEU A 223 -9.19 19.58 19.77
N LEU A 224 -8.26 18.94 20.48
CA LEU A 224 -7.83 17.57 20.17
C LEU A 224 -8.99 16.58 20.34
N MET A 225 -9.75 16.74 21.42
CA MET A 225 -10.82 15.83 21.86
C MET A 225 -12.23 16.32 21.48
N GLN A 226 -12.36 17.18 20.47
CA GLN A 226 -13.68 17.54 19.94
C GLN A 226 -14.43 16.29 19.49
N ALA A 227 -15.49 15.93 20.22
CA ALA A 227 -16.20 14.65 20.07
C ALA A 227 -16.68 14.40 18.64
N ASP A 228 -17.24 15.43 17.97
CA ASP A 228 -17.77 15.31 16.62
C ASP A 228 -16.66 15.07 15.58
N LYS A 229 -15.55 15.80 15.68
CA LYS A 229 -14.40 15.62 14.77
C LYS A 229 -13.72 14.27 15.01
N LEU A 230 -13.57 13.89 16.27
CA LEU A 230 -12.99 12.61 16.65
C LEU A 230 -13.86 11.44 16.17
N LYS A 231 -15.18 11.51 16.40
CA LYS A 231 -16.15 10.52 15.89
C LYS A 231 -16.10 10.39 14.37
N ARG A 232 -16.05 11.53 13.66
CA ARG A 232 -15.90 11.54 12.19
C ARG A 232 -14.58 10.90 11.78
N PHE A 233 -13.48 11.27 12.45
CA PHE A 233 -12.14 10.73 12.17
C PHE A 233 -12.10 9.20 12.35
N PHE A 234 -12.58 8.68 13.47
CA PHE A 234 -12.64 7.24 13.71
C PHE A 234 -13.55 6.51 12.73
N LYS A 235 -14.73 7.05 12.41
CA LYS A 235 -15.66 6.45 11.46
C LYS A 235 -15.05 6.32 10.06
N VAL A 236 -14.42 7.37 9.56
CA VAL A 236 -13.76 7.38 8.25
C VAL A 236 -12.60 6.36 8.22
N ASN A 237 -11.78 6.35 9.27
CA ASN A 237 -10.67 5.41 9.38
C ASN A 237 -11.14 3.96 9.49
N ALA A 238 -12.23 3.68 10.22
CA ALA A 238 -12.85 2.35 10.30
C ALA A 238 -13.36 1.86 8.94
N ASP A 239 -14.02 2.74 8.17
CA ASP A 239 -14.46 2.40 6.82
C ASP A 239 -13.27 2.10 5.88
N PHE A 240 -12.18 2.87 5.97
CA PHE A 240 -10.94 2.58 5.22
C PHE A 240 -10.27 1.28 5.70
N MET A 241 -10.28 0.98 6.99
CA MET A 241 -9.76 -0.27 7.54
C MET A 241 -10.53 -1.47 6.98
N ILE A 242 -11.86 -1.44 7.00
CA ILE A 242 -12.70 -2.51 6.43
C ILE A 242 -12.39 -2.71 4.95
N ARG A 243 -12.28 -1.62 4.18
CA ARG A 243 -11.89 -1.68 2.76
C ARG A 243 -10.52 -2.36 2.59
N SER A 244 -9.52 -2.00 3.40
CA SER A 244 -8.17 -2.59 3.31
C SER A 244 -8.15 -4.06 3.68
N ILE A 245 -8.88 -4.47 4.72
CA ILE A 245 -9.04 -5.89 5.10
C ILE A 245 -9.69 -6.68 3.97
N LEU A 246 -10.75 -6.19 3.36
CA LEU A 246 -11.41 -6.85 2.25
C LEU A 246 -10.49 -7.02 1.04
N LEU A 247 -9.62 -6.03 0.75
CA LEU A 247 -8.64 -6.14 -0.33
C LEU A 247 -7.61 -7.25 -0.04
N VAL A 248 -7.05 -7.27 1.19
CA VAL A 248 -6.08 -8.29 1.61
C VAL A 248 -6.72 -9.68 1.56
N LEU A 249 -7.95 -9.82 2.06
CA LEU A 249 -8.69 -11.08 2.02
C LEU A 249 -8.99 -11.53 0.58
N SER A 250 -9.28 -10.59 -0.34
CA SER A 250 -9.51 -10.92 -1.75
C SER A 250 -8.25 -11.48 -2.42
N ILE A 251 -7.08 -10.89 -2.15
CA ILE A 251 -5.80 -11.38 -2.66
C ILE A 251 -5.45 -12.75 -2.02
N ALA A 252 -5.63 -12.87 -0.71
CA ALA A 252 -5.41 -14.14 -0.01
C ALA A 252 -6.34 -15.24 -0.54
N PHE A 253 -7.59 -14.91 -0.85
CA PHE A 253 -8.55 -15.84 -1.45
C PHE A 253 -8.10 -16.26 -2.86
N PHE A 254 -7.64 -15.32 -3.71
CA PHE A 254 -7.06 -15.65 -5.02
C PHE A 254 -5.89 -16.65 -4.89
N ASN A 255 -4.95 -16.37 -3.99
CA ASN A 255 -3.79 -17.23 -3.78
C ASN A 255 -4.20 -18.62 -3.26
N ASN A 256 -5.17 -18.70 -2.35
CA ASN A 256 -5.69 -19.97 -1.83
C ASN A 256 -6.41 -20.79 -2.92
N GLN A 257 -7.20 -20.13 -3.77
CA GLN A 257 -7.82 -20.82 -4.90
C GLN A 257 -6.79 -21.28 -5.94
N SER A 258 -5.75 -20.46 -6.16
CA SER A 258 -4.63 -20.82 -7.03
C SER A 258 -3.89 -22.08 -6.54
N ALA A 259 -3.63 -22.19 -5.23
CA ALA A 259 -2.98 -23.35 -4.62
C ALA A 259 -3.77 -24.65 -4.84
N LYS A 260 -5.10 -24.60 -4.95
CA LYS A 260 -5.93 -25.78 -5.25
C LYS A 260 -5.76 -26.33 -6.68
N LEU A 261 -5.15 -25.55 -7.57
CA LEU A 261 -4.85 -25.96 -8.95
C LEU A 261 -3.49 -26.66 -9.09
N GLY A 262 -2.77 -26.82 -7.99
CA GLY A 262 -1.44 -27.42 -7.95
C GLY A 262 -0.30 -26.39 -7.81
N ASP A 263 0.85 -26.86 -7.38
CA ASP A 263 2.00 -26.01 -7.03
C ASP A 263 2.56 -25.26 -8.25
N ASP A 264 2.63 -25.91 -9.40
CA ASP A 264 3.11 -25.30 -10.63
C ASP A 264 2.19 -24.13 -11.07
N MET A 265 0.87 -24.33 -10.99
CA MET A 265 -0.10 -23.30 -11.35
C MET A 265 -0.08 -22.15 -10.34
N LEU A 266 0.13 -22.46 -9.05
CA LEU A 266 0.34 -21.45 -8.03
C LEU A 266 1.57 -20.59 -8.37
N ALA A 267 2.70 -21.22 -8.75
CA ALA A 267 3.92 -20.51 -9.12
C ALA A 267 3.68 -19.58 -10.32
N VAL A 268 3.02 -20.06 -11.37
CA VAL A 268 2.63 -19.25 -12.54
C VAL A 268 1.79 -18.04 -12.11
N ASN A 269 0.76 -18.26 -11.30
CA ASN A 269 -0.12 -17.18 -10.86
C ASN A 269 0.61 -16.16 -9.97
N MET A 270 1.51 -16.61 -9.11
CA MET A 270 2.33 -15.68 -8.28
C MET A 270 3.23 -14.80 -9.14
N ILE A 271 3.81 -15.35 -10.22
CA ILE A 271 4.62 -14.58 -11.17
C ILE A 271 3.76 -13.55 -11.92
N LEU A 272 2.59 -13.95 -12.43
CA LEU A 272 1.68 -13.03 -13.11
C LEU A 272 1.16 -11.92 -12.16
N MET A 273 0.88 -12.27 -10.90
CA MET A 273 0.49 -11.28 -9.88
C MET A 273 1.62 -10.30 -9.55
N GLN A 274 2.88 -10.67 -9.70
CA GLN A 274 4.00 -9.75 -9.53
C GLN A 274 3.92 -8.58 -10.53
N PHE A 275 3.52 -8.84 -11.77
CA PHE A 275 3.34 -7.78 -12.79
C PHE A 275 2.13 -6.90 -12.50
N PHE A 276 1.07 -7.47 -11.91
CA PHE A 276 -0.03 -6.67 -11.37
C PHE A 276 0.48 -5.69 -10.29
N TYR A 277 1.32 -6.13 -9.35
CA TYR A 277 1.89 -5.26 -8.32
C TYR A 277 2.83 -4.20 -8.91
N ILE A 278 3.69 -4.56 -9.88
CA ILE A 278 4.56 -3.60 -10.55
C ILE A 278 3.73 -2.47 -11.19
N PHE A 279 2.68 -2.83 -11.94
CA PHE A 279 1.78 -1.83 -12.51
C PHE A 279 1.08 -0.99 -11.43
N SER A 280 0.65 -1.62 -10.33
CA SER A 280 -0.01 -0.90 -9.22
C SER A 280 0.90 0.15 -8.61
N TYR A 281 2.19 -0.09 -8.45
CA TYR A 281 3.15 0.89 -7.91
C TYR A 281 3.21 2.19 -8.73
N PHE A 282 3.13 2.07 -10.05
CA PHE A 282 3.07 3.25 -10.92
C PHE A 282 1.74 3.99 -10.78
N THR A 283 0.64 3.26 -10.79
CA THR A 283 -0.71 3.84 -10.71
C THR A 283 -0.99 4.44 -9.34
N ASP A 284 -0.50 3.81 -8.26
CA ASP A 284 -0.61 4.31 -6.89
C ASP A 284 0.09 5.66 -6.70
N GLY A 285 1.17 5.94 -7.44
CA GLY A 285 1.77 7.27 -7.44
C GLY A 285 0.79 8.36 -7.89
N PHE A 286 -0.01 8.08 -8.91
CA PHE A 286 -1.07 8.99 -9.36
C PHE A 286 -2.29 8.97 -8.43
N ALA A 287 -2.61 7.84 -7.81
CA ALA A 287 -3.64 7.78 -6.78
C ALA A 287 -3.31 8.67 -5.58
N TYR A 288 -2.06 8.70 -5.12
CA TYR A 288 -1.62 9.59 -4.03
C TYR A 288 -1.65 11.07 -4.44
N ALA A 289 -1.32 11.39 -5.70
CA ALA A 289 -1.55 12.73 -6.23
C ALA A 289 -3.05 13.08 -6.23
N GLY A 290 -3.91 12.11 -6.52
CA GLY A 290 -5.36 12.21 -6.42
C GLY A 290 -5.81 12.48 -4.99
N GLU A 291 -5.31 11.72 -3.99
CA GLU A 291 -5.60 11.94 -2.57
C GLU A 291 -5.34 13.40 -2.17
N ALA A 292 -4.15 13.91 -2.54
CA ALA A 292 -3.73 15.25 -2.18
C ALA A 292 -4.56 16.35 -2.87
N LEU A 293 -4.70 16.28 -4.20
CA LEU A 293 -5.34 17.34 -4.99
C LEU A 293 -6.85 17.31 -4.86
N VAL A 294 -7.47 16.14 -4.90
CA VAL A 294 -8.92 16.00 -4.70
C VAL A 294 -9.30 16.48 -3.30
N GLY A 295 -8.55 16.07 -2.26
CA GLY A 295 -8.77 16.56 -0.90
C GLY A 295 -8.65 18.08 -0.82
N ARG A 296 -7.61 18.67 -1.40
CA ARG A 296 -7.41 20.11 -1.46
C ARG A 296 -8.59 20.82 -2.11
N PHE A 297 -9.04 20.38 -3.29
CA PHE A 297 -10.14 21.07 -3.98
C PHE A 297 -11.51 20.82 -3.34
N THR A 298 -11.69 19.68 -2.67
CA THR A 298 -12.87 19.42 -1.84
C THR A 298 -12.91 20.39 -0.65
N GLY A 299 -11.79 20.57 0.06
CA GLY A 299 -11.69 21.50 1.17
C GLY A 299 -11.79 22.97 0.76
N ALA A 300 -11.30 23.31 -0.44
CA ALA A 300 -11.41 24.66 -1.01
C ALA A 300 -12.81 24.96 -1.59
N HIS A 301 -13.73 23.98 -1.58
CA HIS A 301 -15.05 24.09 -2.23
C HIS A 301 -14.96 24.53 -3.71
N ASP A 302 -13.97 24.03 -4.46
CA ASP A 302 -13.77 24.31 -5.89
C ASP A 302 -14.16 23.10 -6.77
N PRO A 303 -15.44 22.96 -7.14
CA PRO A 303 -15.92 21.81 -7.92
C PRO A 303 -15.38 21.80 -9.35
N LYS A 304 -14.96 22.95 -9.88
CA LYS A 304 -14.39 23.05 -11.24
C LYS A 304 -12.99 22.40 -11.27
N GLN A 305 -12.11 22.81 -10.35
CA GLN A 305 -10.76 22.23 -10.24
C GLN A 305 -10.82 20.76 -9.83
N LEU A 306 -11.76 20.40 -8.95
CA LEU A 306 -11.99 19.00 -8.55
C LEU A 306 -12.27 18.11 -9.77
N ARG A 307 -13.27 18.49 -10.60
CA ARG A 307 -13.61 17.70 -11.81
C ARG A 307 -12.47 17.66 -12.81
N GLN A 308 -11.77 18.78 -13.00
CA GLN A 308 -10.64 18.85 -13.91
C GLN A 308 -9.47 17.95 -13.41
N THR A 309 -9.22 17.94 -12.10
CA THR A 309 -8.21 17.05 -11.49
C THR A 309 -8.53 15.59 -11.75
N VAL A 310 -9.76 15.17 -11.46
CA VAL A 310 -10.17 13.77 -11.70
C VAL A 310 -10.02 13.42 -13.17
N LYS A 311 -10.47 14.26 -14.10
CA LYS A 311 -10.33 14.02 -15.55
C LYS A 311 -8.86 13.84 -15.95
N LEU A 312 -7.98 14.71 -15.47
CA LEU A 312 -6.55 14.64 -15.80
C LEU A 312 -5.86 13.42 -15.17
N LEU A 313 -6.23 13.03 -13.94
CA LEU A 313 -5.73 11.81 -13.31
C LEU A 313 -6.07 10.57 -14.15
N PHE A 314 -7.32 10.45 -14.62
CA PHE A 314 -7.72 9.35 -15.48
C PHE A 314 -7.04 9.37 -16.83
N LEU A 315 -6.80 10.55 -17.39
CA LEU A 315 -6.03 10.70 -18.64
C LEU A 315 -4.59 10.20 -18.44
N TRP A 316 -3.91 10.62 -17.38
CA TRP A 316 -2.57 10.14 -17.04
C TRP A 316 -2.55 8.63 -16.75
N GLY A 317 -3.53 8.13 -16.01
CA GLY A 317 -3.66 6.69 -15.75
C GLY A 317 -3.81 5.87 -17.02
N PHE A 318 -4.60 6.34 -17.99
CA PHE A 318 -4.73 5.70 -19.30
C PHE A 318 -3.41 5.74 -20.08
N PHE A 319 -2.71 6.90 -20.09
CA PHE A 319 -1.41 7.03 -20.77
C PHE A 319 -0.31 6.16 -20.14
N ILE A 320 -0.45 5.76 -18.89
CA ILE A 320 0.46 4.80 -18.26
C ILE A 320 0.00 3.37 -18.53
N ALA A 321 -1.30 3.10 -18.43
CA ALA A 321 -1.82 1.76 -18.65
C ALA A 321 -1.56 1.24 -20.07
N LEU A 322 -1.67 2.13 -21.08
CA LEU A 322 -1.49 1.75 -22.48
C LEU A 322 -0.09 1.20 -22.80
N PRO A 323 1.04 1.86 -22.47
CA PRO A 323 2.37 1.30 -22.66
C PRO A 323 2.59 -0.02 -21.91
N PHE A 324 2.13 -0.13 -20.66
CA PHE A 324 2.23 -1.39 -19.91
C PHE A 324 1.45 -2.52 -20.61
N THR A 325 0.24 -2.26 -21.09
CA THR A 325 -0.54 -3.23 -21.86
C THR A 325 0.20 -3.68 -23.11
N VAL A 326 0.75 -2.73 -23.88
CA VAL A 326 1.49 -3.04 -25.12
C VAL A 326 2.76 -3.85 -24.80
N LEU A 327 3.52 -3.47 -23.78
CA LEU A 327 4.72 -4.19 -23.37
C LEU A 327 4.41 -5.61 -22.89
N TYR A 328 3.38 -5.78 -22.07
CA TYR A 328 2.96 -7.08 -21.56
C TYR A 328 2.35 -7.98 -22.65
N ALA A 329 1.74 -7.39 -23.69
CA ALA A 329 1.22 -8.13 -24.84
C ALA A 329 2.31 -8.58 -25.81
N LEU A 330 3.34 -7.73 -26.05
CA LEU A 330 4.38 -8.01 -27.03
C LEU A 330 5.52 -8.87 -26.48
N PHE A 331 5.83 -8.75 -25.18
CA PHE A 331 7.00 -9.37 -24.56
C PHE A 331 6.68 -10.17 -23.29
N PRO A 332 5.58 -10.95 -23.23
CA PRO A 332 5.17 -11.63 -21.99
C PRO A 332 6.23 -12.62 -21.49
N ASP A 333 6.81 -13.43 -22.37
CA ASP A 333 7.82 -14.43 -22.04
C ASP A 333 9.09 -13.78 -21.48
N TRP A 334 9.50 -12.63 -22.05
CA TRP A 334 10.66 -11.88 -21.55
C TRP A 334 10.41 -11.37 -20.12
N PHE A 335 9.22 -10.84 -19.84
CA PHE A 335 8.89 -10.42 -18.48
C PHE A 335 8.90 -11.59 -17.50
N ILE A 336 8.32 -12.74 -17.87
CA ILE A 336 8.28 -13.93 -17.03
C ILE A 336 9.71 -14.44 -16.77
N SER A 337 10.58 -14.43 -17.77
CA SER A 337 11.99 -14.85 -17.63
C SER A 337 12.80 -13.95 -16.70
N LEU A 338 12.39 -12.68 -16.47
CA LEU A 338 13.03 -11.82 -15.46
C LEU A 338 12.76 -12.28 -14.01
N VAL A 339 11.72 -13.09 -13.80
CA VAL A 339 11.28 -13.52 -12.47
C VAL A 339 11.64 -14.98 -12.21
N SER A 340 11.67 -15.83 -13.25
CA SER A 340 11.93 -17.25 -13.10
C SER A 340 12.70 -17.83 -14.29
N ASP A 341 13.78 -18.56 -13.99
CA ASP A 341 14.59 -19.31 -14.96
C ASP A 341 14.13 -20.77 -15.11
N GLN A 342 13.03 -21.17 -14.46
CA GLN A 342 12.55 -22.56 -14.51
C GLN A 342 11.97 -22.90 -15.89
N PRO A 343 12.47 -23.95 -16.59
CA PRO A 343 12.12 -24.24 -17.98
C PRO A 343 10.62 -24.52 -18.23
N GLY A 344 9.88 -24.98 -17.22
CA GLY A 344 8.46 -25.33 -17.31
C GLY A 344 7.49 -24.15 -17.13
N ILE A 345 7.93 -23.04 -16.53
CA ILE A 345 7.05 -21.95 -16.13
C ILE A 345 6.54 -21.16 -17.34
N ILE A 346 7.42 -20.82 -18.28
CA ILE A 346 7.04 -20.02 -19.48
C ILE A 346 5.95 -20.72 -20.31
N PRO A 347 6.10 -22.00 -20.71
CA PRO A 347 5.06 -22.71 -21.45
C PRO A 347 3.73 -22.79 -20.69
N MET A 348 3.78 -22.97 -19.37
CA MET A 348 2.57 -23.03 -18.53
C MET A 348 1.88 -21.68 -18.38
N ALA A 349 2.62 -20.59 -18.46
CA ALA A 349 2.10 -19.23 -18.38
C ALA A 349 1.47 -18.73 -19.70
N GLN A 350 1.89 -19.28 -20.87
CA GLN A 350 1.44 -18.84 -22.19
C GLN A 350 -0.08 -18.69 -22.33
N PRO A 351 -0.93 -19.64 -21.88
CA PRO A 351 -2.38 -19.51 -22.00
C PRO A 351 -2.94 -18.28 -21.25
N TYR A 352 -2.17 -17.74 -20.29
CA TYR A 352 -2.60 -16.65 -19.39
C TYR A 352 -2.04 -15.28 -19.76
N HIS A 353 -1.22 -15.17 -20.84
CA HIS A 353 -0.63 -13.90 -21.30
C HIS A 353 -1.68 -12.82 -21.59
N ILE A 354 -2.87 -13.23 -22.05
CA ILE A 354 -3.98 -12.30 -22.31
C ILE A 354 -4.42 -11.58 -21.02
N TYR A 355 -4.40 -12.25 -19.88
CA TYR A 355 -4.74 -11.63 -18.59
C TYR A 355 -3.66 -10.65 -18.15
N LEU A 356 -2.38 -11.01 -18.35
CA LEU A 356 -1.25 -10.13 -18.09
C LEU A 356 -1.38 -8.82 -18.89
N ALA A 357 -1.63 -8.92 -20.19
CA ALA A 357 -1.83 -7.77 -21.05
C ALA A 357 -3.08 -6.94 -20.70
N ALA A 358 -4.16 -7.58 -20.24
CA ALA A 358 -5.41 -6.91 -19.88
C ALA A 358 -5.34 -6.16 -18.52
N ILE A 359 -4.50 -6.62 -17.60
CA ILE A 359 -4.38 -6.05 -16.24
C ILE A 359 -4.29 -4.52 -16.24
N PRO A 360 -3.36 -3.85 -16.95
CA PRO A 360 -3.19 -2.42 -16.82
C PRO A 360 -4.44 -1.62 -17.21
N LEU A 361 -5.05 -1.93 -18.36
CA LEU A 361 -6.24 -1.23 -18.85
C LEU A 361 -7.49 -1.49 -18.01
N ILE A 362 -7.60 -2.66 -17.39
CA ILE A 362 -8.76 -3.00 -16.58
C ILE A 362 -8.63 -2.40 -15.18
N THR A 363 -7.41 -2.37 -14.62
CA THR A 363 -7.24 -2.10 -13.19
C THR A 363 -6.94 -0.64 -12.86
N PHE A 364 -6.38 0.17 -13.80
CA PHE A 364 -5.98 1.55 -13.53
C PHE A 364 -7.11 2.41 -12.95
N ALA A 365 -8.34 2.22 -13.44
CA ALA A 365 -9.49 2.99 -12.99
C ALA A 365 -9.82 2.72 -11.50
N ALA A 366 -9.72 1.48 -11.05
CA ALA A 366 -9.96 1.11 -9.65
C ALA A 366 -8.92 1.75 -8.72
N PHE A 367 -7.64 1.76 -9.10
CA PHE A 367 -6.58 2.39 -8.32
C PHE A 367 -6.73 3.92 -8.23
N LEU A 368 -7.04 4.56 -9.36
CA LEU A 368 -7.21 6.03 -9.37
C LEU A 368 -8.44 6.47 -8.57
N TRP A 369 -9.55 5.72 -8.68
CA TRP A 369 -10.71 6.01 -7.86
C TRP A 369 -10.43 5.85 -6.37
N ASP A 370 -9.62 4.88 -5.96
CA ASP A 370 -9.20 4.75 -4.55
C ASP A 370 -8.60 6.09 -4.04
N GLY A 371 -7.65 6.67 -4.78
CA GLY A 371 -7.06 7.96 -4.43
C GLY A 371 -8.08 9.11 -4.39
N VAL A 372 -8.96 9.19 -5.38
CA VAL A 372 -10.01 10.21 -5.45
C VAL A 372 -10.96 10.11 -4.25
N TYR A 373 -11.42 8.92 -3.89
CA TYR A 373 -12.33 8.70 -2.77
C TYR A 373 -11.67 8.94 -1.41
N ILE A 374 -10.40 8.61 -1.26
CA ILE A 374 -9.61 8.92 -0.05
C ILE A 374 -9.48 10.45 0.10
N GLY A 375 -9.11 11.18 -0.95
CA GLY A 375 -9.02 12.63 -0.92
C GLY A 375 -10.36 13.30 -0.57
N ALA A 376 -11.45 12.82 -1.15
CA ALA A 376 -12.80 13.29 -0.82
C ALA A 376 -13.28 12.84 0.58
N THR A 377 -12.53 12.00 1.31
CA THR A 377 -12.95 11.33 2.55
C THR A 377 -14.27 10.56 2.44
N ALA A 378 -14.56 10.04 1.23
CA ALA A 378 -15.78 9.31 0.93
C ALA A 378 -15.68 7.82 1.37
N ALA A 379 -15.24 7.59 2.59
CA ALA A 379 -14.85 6.28 3.11
C ALA A 379 -16.00 5.25 3.11
N ARG A 380 -17.22 5.67 3.45
CA ARG A 380 -18.38 4.77 3.39
C ARG A 380 -18.64 4.26 1.97
N ALA A 381 -18.49 5.11 0.97
CA ALA A 381 -18.73 4.73 -0.42
C ALA A 381 -17.67 3.75 -0.92
N ILE A 382 -16.39 4.02 -0.66
CA ILE A 382 -15.28 3.12 -1.06
C ILE A 382 -15.36 1.77 -0.34
N ARG A 383 -15.75 1.72 0.94
CA ARG A 383 -16.03 0.46 1.65
C ARG A 383 -17.16 -0.32 0.98
N ASN A 384 -18.28 0.34 0.67
CA ASN A 384 -19.43 -0.34 0.07
C ASN A 384 -19.12 -0.86 -1.34
N THR A 385 -18.37 -0.11 -2.16
CA THR A 385 -17.93 -0.57 -3.48
C THR A 385 -16.99 -1.78 -3.36
N MET A 386 -16.11 -1.79 -2.36
CA MET A 386 -15.25 -2.93 -2.09
C MET A 386 -16.04 -4.16 -1.67
N LEU A 387 -17.06 -4.02 -0.79
CA LEU A 387 -17.97 -5.11 -0.40
C LEU A 387 -18.72 -5.69 -1.61
N ILE A 388 -19.29 -4.80 -2.45
CA ILE A 388 -19.99 -5.23 -3.68
C ILE A 388 -19.04 -6.01 -4.58
N SER A 389 -17.84 -5.50 -4.78
CA SER A 389 -16.88 -6.10 -5.71
C SER A 389 -16.29 -7.42 -5.18
N ALA A 390 -15.91 -7.47 -3.89
CA ALA A 390 -15.29 -8.65 -3.31
C ALA A 390 -16.32 -9.76 -3.04
N VAL A 391 -17.41 -9.43 -2.35
CA VAL A 391 -18.43 -10.41 -1.91
C VAL A 391 -19.51 -10.62 -2.97
N GLY A 392 -19.91 -9.56 -3.66
CA GLY A 392 -20.99 -9.64 -4.66
C GLY A 392 -20.52 -10.09 -6.05
N VAL A 393 -19.25 -9.90 -6.41
CA VAL A 393 -18.73 -10.24 -7.74
C VAL A 393 -17.61 -11.29 -7.67
N PHE A 394 -16.51 -11.00 -6.96
CA PHE A 394 -15.32 -11.86 -6.99
C PHE A 394 -15.59 -13.27 -6.44
N LEU A 395 -16.18 -13.35 -5.25
CA LEU A 395 -16.46 -14.62 -4.61
C LEU A 395 -17.42 -15.48 -5.46
N PRO A 396 -18.61 -15.00 -5.91
CA PRO A 396 -19.49 -15.79 -6.75
C PRO A 396 -18.88 -16.13 -8.11
N ALA A 397 -18.18 -15.18 -8.76
CA ALA A 397 -17.53 -15.44 -10.05
C ALA A 397 -16.48 -16.54 -9.93
N THR A 398 -15.65 -16.53 -8.87
CA THR A 398 -14.67 -17.61 -8.65
C THR A 398 -15.34 -18.96 -8.45
N LEU A 399 -16.38 -19.03 -7.62
CA LEU A 399 -17.10 -20.29 -7.34
C LEU A 399 -17.82 -20.84 -8.56
N LEU A 400 -18.25 -20.01 -9.50
CA LEU A 400 -18.95 -20.41 -10.71
C LEU A 400 -18.01 -20.72 -11.89
N LEU A 401 -16.95 -19.90 -12.07
CA LEU A 401 -16.09 -19.97 -13.24
C LEU A 401 -14.91 -20.93 -13.05
N MET A 402 -14.30 -20.97 -11.86
CA MET A 402 -13.14 -21.81 -11.61
C MET A 402 -13.43 -23.33 -11.77
N PRO A 403 -14.57 -23.90 -11.33
CA PRO A 403 -14.86 -25.29 -11.56
C PRO A 403 -15.05 -25.67 -13.04
N ARG A 404 -15.41 -24.69 -13.88
CA ARG A 404 -15.66 -24.91 -15.32
C ARG A 404 -14.44 -24.65 -16.19
N PHE A 405 -13.65 -23.63 -15.84
CA PHE A 405 -12.56 -23.08 -16.66
C PHE A 405 -11.20 -23.15 -15.96
N GLY A 406 -11.10 -23.79 -14.78
CA GLY A 406 -9.85 -23.90 -14.04
C GLY A 406 -9.23 -22.54 -13.75
N ASN A 407 -7.94 -22.39 -14.04
CA ASN A 407 -7.20 -21.13 -13.81
C ASN A 407 -7.67 -19.95 -14.66
N HIS A 408 -8.20 -20.20 -15.87
CA HIS A 408 -8.86 -19.14 -16.65
C HIS A 408 -10.06 -18.55 -15.90
N GLY A 409 -10.85 -19.41 -15.25
CA GLY A 409 -11.99 -18.97 -14.43
C GLY A 409 -11.55 -18.09 -13.25
N LEU A 410 -10.44 -18.42 -12.62
CA LEU A 410 -9.86 -17.62 -11.50
C LEU A 410 -9.42 -16.23 -11.98
N TRP A 411 -8.69 -16.15 -13.10
CA TRP A 411 -8.26 -14.87 -13.69
C TRP A 411 -9.43 -14.01 -14.18
N ILE A 412 -10.41 -14.60 -14.83
CA ILE A 412 -11.63 -13.89 -15.25
C ILE A 412 -12.34 -13.31 -14.02
N ALA A 413 -12.50 -14.10 -12.96
CA ALA A 413 -13.11 -13.63 -11.72
C ALA A 413 -12.33 -12.47 -11.08
N PHE A 414 -11.01 -12.52 -11.08
CA PHE A 414 -10.15 -11.44 -10.59
C PHE A 414 -10.27 -10.15 -11.42
N LEU A 415 -10.28 -10.26 -12.76
CA LEU A 415 -10.50 -9.10 -13.63
C LEU A 415 -11.90 -8.52 -13.47
N LEU A 416 -12.94 -9.37 -13.33
CA LEU A 416 -14.31 -8.93 -13.03
C LEU A 416 -14.38 -8.20 -11.68
N PHE A 417 -13.65 -8.64 -10.67
CA PHE A 417 -13.52 -7.93 -9.40
C PHE A 417 -12.96 -6.52 -9.59
N MET A 418 -11.90 -6.37 -10.40
CA MET A 418 -11.29 -5.06 -10.65
C MET A 418 -12.20 -4.16 -11.50
N VAL A 419 -12.89 -4.70 -12.50
CA VAL A 419 -13.92 -3.99 -13.27
C VAL A 419 -15.05 -3.52 -12.36
N ALA A 420 -15.57 -4.41 -11.49
CA ALA A 420 -16.66 -4.08 -10.57
C ALA A 420 -16.25 -2.96 -9.60
N ARG A 421 -14.99 -2.93 -9.12
CA ARG A 421 -14.45 -1.84 -8.30
C ARG A 421 -14.46 -0.52 -9.08
N GLY A 422 -13.84 -0.50 -10.26
CA GLY A 422 -13.77 0.71 -11.08
C GLY A 422 -15.16 1.22 -11.48
N LEU A 423 -16.04 0.34 -11.91
CA LEU A 423 -17.39 0.69 -12.35
C LEU A 423 -18.29 1.18 -11.19
N SER A 424 -18.34 0.44 -10.09
CA SER A 424 -19.15 0.85 -8.92
C SER A 424 -18.71 2.19 -8.34
N MET A 425 -17.39 2.45 -8.26
CA MET A 425 -16.88 3.75 -7.87
C MET A 425 -17.25 4.84 -8.88
N THR A 426 -17.15 4.58 -10.19
CA THR A 426 -17.55 5.53 -11.23
C THR A 426 -19.03 5.92 -11.10
N LEU A 427 -19.91 4.94 -10.92
CA LEU A 427 -21.35 5.17 -10.76
C LEU A 427 -21.70 5.96 -9.49
N MET A 428 -20.97 5.69 -8.40
CA MET A 428 -21.20 6.38 -7.13
C MET A 428 -20.50 7.75 -7.03
N ALA A 429 -19.53 8.05 -7.91
CA ALA A 429 -18.70 9.26 -7.85
C ALA A 429 -19.51 10.55 -7.85
N LYS A 430 -20.57 10.63 -8.65
CA LYS A 430 -21.44 11.82 -8.70
C LYS A 430 -21.95 12.19 -7.32
N LYS A 431 -22.43 11.22 -6.55
CA LYS A 431 -22.98 11.41 -5.19
C LYS A 431 -21.89 11.52 -4.12
N ALA A 432 -20.86 10.70 -4.22
CA ALA A 432 -19.86 10.54 -3.15
C ALA A 432 -18.74 11.59 -3.20
N VAL A 433 -18.36 12.05 -4.41
CA VAL A 433 -17.22 12.94 -4.63
C VAL A 433 -17.66 14.31 -5.13
N PHE A 434 -18.53 14.37 -6.16
CA PHE A 434 -18.86 15.62 -6.85
C PHE A 434 -20.05 16.37 -6.27
N SER A 435 -20.85 15.75 -5.40
CA SER A 435 -22.00 16.37 -4.69
C SER A 435 -21.70 16.68 -3.22
N ALA A 436 -20.46 16.45 -2.75
CA ALA A 436 -20.06 16.82 -1.40
C ALA A 436 -20.18 18.35 -1.25
N LYS A 437 -21.10 18.79 -0.35
CA LYS A 437 -21.39 20.19 -0.02
C LYS A 437 -20.23 20.83 0.73
#